data_d50f6687665c1c7cc517d6dc70909b2d
#
_entry.id   d50f6687665c1c7cc517d6dc70909b2d
#
_cell.length_a   1.000
_cell.length_b   1.000
_cell.length_c   1.000
_cell.angle_alpha   90.00
_cell.angle_beta   90.00
_cell.angle_gamma   90.00
#
_symmetry.space_group_name_H-M   'P 1'
#
loop_
_entity.id
_entity.type
_entity.pdbx_description
1 polymer ?
#
loop_
_entity_poly.entity_id
_entity_poly.type
_entity_poly.pdbx_seq_one_letter_code
_entity_poly.pdbx_strand_id
1 'polypeptide(L)'
;MRFLCISALIAALYVALTYVAMAFGLHNGAIQIRFSEALVALAFVTPAAIPGLTVGCFLANLLTGCHIFDIFVGPVATLIGALGAHYIGKWQSRAAMWLCTIPNILANTVIVTIICYYCYTAPDAQLPSIIPFYAVTVFIGEVISSGVLGTVLLKSSHKLLVRFT
;
A
#
# COMPACT_ATOMS: atom_id res chain seq x y z
N MET A 1 24.43 -3.74 -6.76
CA MET A 1 23.58 -4.10 -7.91
C MET A 1 22.30 -4.85 -7.51
N ARG A 2 22.33 -5.95 -6.77
CA ARG A 2 21.11 -6.73 -6.39
C ARG A 2 20.02 -5.90 -5.71
N PHE A 3 20.39 -5.02 -4.77
CA PHE A 3 19.43 -4.15 -4.04
C PHE A 3 18.62 -3.28 -5.00
N LEU A 4 19.28 -2.57 -5.91
CA LEU A 4 18.63 -1.69 -6.89
C LEU A 4 17.73 -2.48 -7.87
N CYS A 5 18.19 -3.64 -8.34
CA CYS A 5 17.38 -4.48 -9.23
C CYS A 5 16.09 -4.97 -8.54
N ILE A 6 16.19 -5.39 -7.28
CA ILE A 6 15.01 -5.81 -6.51
C ILE A 6 14.06 -4.64 -6.28
N SER A 7 14.59 -3.46 -5.91
CA SER A 7 13.77 -2.25 -5.74
C SER A 7 13.04 -1.86 -7.02
N ALA A 8 13.74 -1.87 -8.16
CA ALA A 8 13.15 -1.56 -9.47
C ALA A 8 12.07 -2.57 -9.88
N LEU A 9 12.30 -3.86 -9.63
CA LEU A 9 11.32 -4.91 -9.90
C LEU A 9 10.06 -4.72 -9.05
N ILE A 10 10.22 -4.42 -7.76
CA ILE A 10 9.08 -4.17 -6.85
C ILE A 10 8.31 -2.92 -7.31
N ALA A 11 9.01 -1.85 -7.71
CA ALA A 11 8.36 -0.65 -8.23
C ALA A 11 7.55 -0.95 -9.51
N ALA A 12 8.12 -1.71 -10.45
CA ALA A 12 7.42 -2.12 -11.66
C ALA A 12 6.18 -2.99 -11.37
N LEU A 13 6.29 -3.94 -10.44
CA LEU A 13 5.16 -4.76 -9.99
C LEU A 13 4.08 -3.91 -9.32
N TYR A 14 4.46 -2.91 -8.51
CA TYR A 14 3.51 -2.00 -7.87
C TYR A 14 2.67 -1.26 -8.93
N VAL A 15 3.34 -0.67 -9.94
CA VAL A 15 2.67 0.00 -11.06
C VAL A 15 1.75 -0.97 -11.80
N ALA A 16 2.24 -2.15 -12.17
CA ALA A 16 1.45 -3.14 -12.90
C ALA A 16 0.18 -3.56 -12.12
N LEU A 17 0.30 -3.85 -10.82
CA LEU A 17 -0.84 -4.23 -9.98
C LEU A 17 -1.83 -3.08 -9.78
N THR A 18 -1.37 -1.83 -9.78
CA THR A 18 -2.25 -0.66 -9.73
C THR A 18 -3.08 -0.57 -11.01
N TYR A 19 -2.46 -0.78 -12.19
CA TYR A 19 -3.20 -0.82 -13.45
C TYR A 19 -4.18 -1.99 -13.53
N VAL A 20 -3.83 -3.14 -12.98
CA VAL A 20 -4.76 -4.28 -12.89
C VAL A 20 -5.97 -3.90 -12.03
N ALA A 21 -5.77 -3.31 -10.85
CA ALA A 21 -6.88 -2.85 -10.00
C ALA A 21 -7.75 -1.81 -10.72
N MET A 22 -7.13 -0.90 -11.47
CA MET A 22 -7.82 0.12 -12.27
C MET A 22 -8.66 -0.50 -13.39
N ALA A 23 -8.14 -1.51 -14.09
CA ALA A 23 -8.84 -2.23 -15.15
C ALA A 23 -10.11 -2.95 -14.65
N PHE A 24 -10.10 -3.39 -13.38
CA PHE A 24 -11.29 -3.96 -12.72
C PHE A 24 -12.23 -2.91 -12.12
N GLY A 25 -11.95 -1.61 -12.28
CA GLY A 25 -12.76 -0.53 -11.71
C GLY A 25 -12.68 -0.41 -10.19
N LEU A 26 -11.72 -1.09 -9.54
CA LEU A 26 -11.58 -1.13 -8.08
C LEU A 26 -10.88 0.12 -7.52
N HIS A 27 -10.28 0.93 -8.40
CA HIS A 27 -9.52 2.12 -8.02
C HIS A 27 -10.41 3.31 -7.63
N ASN A 28 -11.60 3.43 -8.26
CA ASN A 28 -12.52 4.56 -8.12
C ASN A 28 -13.87 4.15 -7.49
N GLY A 29 -13.96 2.97 -6.88
CA GLY A 29 -15.18 2.46 -6.26
C GLY A 29 -15.46 3.06 -4.87
N ALA A 30 -16.63 2.74 -4.31
CA ALA A 30 -16.96 3.08 -2.92
C ALA A 30 -15.97 2.45 -1.93
N ILE A 31 -15.42 1.28 -2.25
CA ILE A 31 -14.31 0.64 -1.53
C ILE A 31 -13.12 0.61 -2.49
N GLN A 32 -12.07 1.34 -2.18
CA GLN A 32 -10.86 1.39 -2.99
C GLN A 32 -9.96 0.20 -2.64
N ILE A 33 -9.87 -0.79 -3.54
CA ILE A 33 -8.98 -1.94 -3.37
C ILE A 33 -7.76 -1.74 -4.27
N ARG A 34 -6.59 -1.56 -3.67
CA ARG A 34 -5.30 -1.40 -4.36
C ARG A 34 -4.47 -2.67 -4.22
N PHE A 35 -4.45 -3.54 -5.22
CA PHE A 35 -3.66 -4.79 -5.18
C PHE A 35 -2.17 -4.54 -4.95
N SER A 36 -1.66 -3.40 -5.37
CA SER A 36 -0.27 -2.98 -5.15
C SER A 36 0.11 -2.86 -3.67
N GLU A 37 -0.84 -2.54 -2.78
CA GLU A 37 -0.59 -2.44 -1.34
C GLU A 37 -0.26 -3.80 -0.69
N ALA A 38 -0.62 -4.91 -1.33
CA ALA A 38 -0.18 -6.24 -0.90
C ALA A 38 1.34 -6.39 -0.88
N LEU A 39 2.05 -5.67 -1.78
CA LEU A 39 3.50 -5.72 -1.87
C LEU A 39 4.21 -5.10 -0.66
N VAL A 40 3.51 -4.28 0.15
CA VAL A 40 4.10 -3.69 1.38
C VAL A 40 4.59 -4.77 2.34
N ALA A 41 3.92 -5.92 2.36
CA ALA A 41 4.35 -7.08 3.13
C ALA A 41 5.77 -7.58 2.76
N LEU A 42 6.28 -7.30 1.55
CA LEU A 42 7.66 -7.65 1.15
C LEU A 42 8.72 -6.88 1.92
N ALA A 43 8.40 -5.70 2.47
CA ALA A 43 9.31 -4.93 3.31
C ALA A 43 9.66 -5.67 4.62
N PHE A 44 8.81 -6.61 5.06
CA PHE A 44 9.10 -7.54 6.16
C PHE A 44 10.35 -8.39 5.87
N VAL A 45 10.55 -8.80 4.62
CA VAL A 45 11.60 -9.75 4.20
C VAL A 45 12.84 -9.02 3.68
N THR A 46 12.66 -7.94 2.93
CA THR A 46 13.77 -7.23 2.27
C THR A 46 13.67 -5.72 2.40
N PRO A 47 14.75 -5.05 2.85
CA PRO A 47 14.77 -3.58 2.91
C PRO A 47 14.75 -2.92 1.52
N ALA A 48 15.07 -3.66 0.45
CA ALA A 48 14.96 -3.17 -0.92
C ALA A 48 13.50 -2.87 -1.34
N ALA A 49 12.52 -3.43 -0.61
CA ALA A 49 11.12 -3.14 -0.85
C ALA A 49 10.76 -1.68 -0.45
N ILE A 50 11.42 -1.09 0.54
CA ILE A 50 11.10 0.25 1.01
C ILE A 50 11.19 1.28 -0.13
N PRO A 51 12.35 1.50 -0.78
CA PRO A 51 12.44 2.43 -1.90
C PRO A 51 11.63 1.97 -3.12
N GLY A 52 11.54 0.65 -3.37
CA GLY A 52 10.78 0.10 -4.48
C GLY A 52 9.29 0.43 -4.39
N LEU A 53 8.68 0.26 -3.22
CA LEU A 53 7.27 0.56 -2.96
C LEU A 53 6.99 2.07 -3.04
N THR A 54 7.87 2.89 -2.43
CA THR A 54 7.71 4.35 -2.42
C THR A 54 7.76 4.92 -3.82
N VAL A 55 8.77 4.53 -4.61
CA VAL A 55 8.90 4.96 -6.01
C VAL A 55 7.79 4.36 -6.86
N GLY A 56 7.43 3.10 -6.64
CA GLY A 56 6.32 2.44 -7.34
C GLY A 56 4.99 3.14 -7.11
N CYS A 57 4.68 3.52 -5.87
CA CYS A 57 3.47 4.28 -5.53
C CYS A 57 3.47 5.65 -6.21
N PHE A 58 4.59 6.38 -6.16
CA PHE A 58 4.74 7.67 -6.85
C PHE A 58 4.47 7.55 -8.35
N LEU A 59 5.13 6.60 -9.01
CA LEU A 59 4.96 6.37 -10.44
C LEU A 59 3.55 5.91 -10.79
N ALA A 60 2.96 5.03 -9.99
CA ALA A 60 1.60 4.56 -10.19
C ALA A 60 0.60 5.71 -10.13
N ASN A 61 0.65 6.54 -9.09
CA ASN A 61 -0.24 7.69 -8.93
C ASN A 61 -0.04 8.74 -10.03
N LEU A 62 1.22 8.98 -10.44
CA LEU A 62 1.54 9.88 -11.55
C LEU A 62 0.96 9.38 -12.88
N LEU A 63 1.17 8.10 -13.19
CA LEU A 63 0.75 7.50 -14.47
C LEU A 63 -0.76 7.26 -14.55
N THR A 64 -1.44 7.07 -13.42
CA THR A 64 -2.91 6.92 -13.38
C THR A 64 -3.65 8.25 -13.32
N GLY A 65 -2.92 9.38 -13.28
CA GLY A 65 -3.52 10.71 -13.28
C GLY A 65 -4.25 11.06 -11.98
N CYS A 66 -3.78 10.56 -10.85
CA CYS A 66 -4.31 10.92 -9.53
C CYS A 66 -4.11 12.41 -9.24
N HIS A 67 -4.87 12.94 -8.26
CA HIS A 67 -4.71 14.32 -7.82
C HIS A 67 -3.28 14.59 -7.33
N ILE A 68 -2.77 15.82 -7.53
CA ILE A 68 -1.39 16.21 -7.22
C ILE A 68 -0.98 15.86 -5.78
N PHE A 69 -1.88 16.04 -4.81
CA PHE A 69 -1.62 15.66 -3.42
C PHE A 69 -1.48 14.15 -3.24
N ASP A 70 -2.22 13.33 -3.98
CA ASP A 70 -2.11 11.87 -3.91
C ASP A 70 -0.79 11.39 -4.51
N ILE A 71 -0.30 12.07 -5.56
CA ILE A 71 1.00 11.77 -6.19
C ILE A 71 2.16 11.94 -5.19
N PHE A 72 2.12 12.95 -4.32
CA PHE A 72 3.21 13.22 -3.38
C PHE A 72 2.96 12.64 -1.98
N VAL A 73 1.75 12.70 -1.48
CA VAL A 73 1.43 12.29 -0.10
C VAL A 73 1.14 10.78 -0.01
N GLY A 74 0.57 10.17 -1.06
CA GLY A 74 0.37 8.73 -1.14
C GLY A 74 1.66 7.92 -0.92
N PRO A 75 2.78 8.24 -1.62
CA PRO A 75 4.07 7.59 -1.38
C PRO A 75 4.60 7.74 0.05
N VAL A 76 4.27 8.83 0.75
CA VAL A 76 4.63 9.00 2.17
C VAL A 76 3.88 8.00 3.05
N ALA A 77 2.59 7.78 2.79
CA ALA A 77 1.82 6.76 3.50
C ALA A 77 2.42 5.36 3.28
N THR A 78 2.72 5.01 2.01
CA THR A 78 3.37 3.75 1.65
C THR A 78 4.75 3.61 2.28
N LEU A 79 5.53 4.69 2.35
CA LEU A 79 6.85 4.70 3.02
C LEU A 79 6.72 4.40 4.51
N ILE A 80 5.78 5.04 5.21
CA ILE A 80 5.51 4.79 6.64
C ILE A 80 5.11 3.32 6.85
N GLY A 81 4.21 2.82 6.01
CA GLY A 81 3.79 1.42 6.04
C GLY A 81 4.94 0.44 5.81
N ALA A 82 5.78 0.68 4.80
CA ALA A 82 6.93 -0.16 4.47
C ALA A 82 8.00 -0.14 5.57
N LEU A 83 8.30 1.03 6.15
CA LEU A 83 9.20 1.14 7.30
C LEU A 83 8.65 0.37 8.50
N GLY A 84 7.36 0.55 8.83
CA GLY A 84 6.71 -0.19 9.91
C GLY A 84 6.78 -1.69 9.71
N ALA A 85 6.47 -2.18 8.49
CA ALA A 85 6.57 -3.59 8.13
C ALA A 85 8.01 -4.13 8.31
N HIS A 86 9.00 -3.35 7.88
CA HIS A 86 10.41 -3.72 8.03
C HIS A 86 10.85 -3.81 9.50
N TYR A 87 10.48 -2.82 10.34
CA TYR A 87 10.82 -2.85 11.75
C TYR A 87 10.14 -3.99 12.51
N ILE A 88 8.85 -4.26 12.22
CA ILE A 88 8.13 -5.38 12.81
C ILE A 88 8.73 -6.72 12.34
N GLY A 89 9.26 -6.77 11.11
CA GLY A 89 9.97 -7.94 10.58
C GLY A 89 11.17 -8.38 11.42
N LYS A 90 11.83 -7.45 12.11
CA LYS A 90 12.95 -7.75 13.01
C LYS A 90 12.55 -8.56 14.24
N TRP A 91 11.28 -8.61 14.61
CA TRP A 91 10.79 -9.39 15.75
C TRP A 91 10.78 -10.90 15.50
N GLN A 92 10.93 -11.35 14.25
CA GLN A 92 11.03 -12.76 13.82
C GLN A 92 10.00 -13.69 14.47
N SER A 93 8.82 -13.20 14.79
CA SER A 93 7.74 -13.96 15.40
C SER A 93 6.62 -14.26 14.39
N ARG A 94 5.88 -15.33 14.62
CA ARG A 94 4.69 -15.65 13.79
C ARG A 94 3.64 -14.53 13.85
N ALA A 95 3.51 -13.88 15.00
CA ALA A 95 2.62 -12.73 15.17
C ALA A 95 3.08 -11.53 14.33
N ALA A 96 4.39 -11.29 14.20
CA ALA A 96 4.93 -10.20 13.40
C ALA A 96 4.52 -10.29 11.93
N MET A 97 4.33 -11.48 11.38
CA MET A 97 3.85 -11.66 9.99
C MET A 97 2.43 -11.13 9.76
N TRP A 98 1.59 -11.14 10.80
CA TRP A 98 0.23 -10.58 10.74
C TRP A 98 0.21 -9.10 11.09
N LEU A 99 1.11 -8.69 11.98
CA LEU A 99 1.18 -7.31 12.46
C LEU A 99 1.90 -6.37 11.49
N CYS A 100 2.74 -6.89 10.59
CA CYS A 100 3.59 -6.08 9.70
C CYS A 100 2.79 -5.18 8.74
N THR A 101 1.55 -5.55 8.43
CA THR A 101 0.68 -4.75 7.54
C THR A 101 -0.11 -3.66 8.28
N ILE A 102 -0.20 -3.72 9.62
CA ILE A 102 -0.95 -2.76 10.42
C ILE A 102 -0.48 -1.31 10.22
N PRO A 103 0.85 -1.00 10.24
CA PRO A 103 1.31 0.37 10.02
C PRO A 103 0.86 0.93 8.67
N ASN A 104 0.85 0.10 7.62
CA ASN A 104 0.37 0.50 6.31
C ASN A 104 -1.14 0.78 6.31
N ILE A 105 -1.93 -0.11 6.89
CA ILE A 105 -3.39 0.05 6.99
C ILE A 105 -3.72 1.36 7.72
N LEU A 106 -3.06 1.64 8.84
CA LEU A 106 -3.31 2.84 9.63
C LEU A 106 -2.86 4.11 8.89
N ALA A 107 -1.66 4.12 8.31
CA ALA A 107 -1.13 5.26 7.57
C ALA A 107 -2.03 5.62 6.38
N ASN A 108 -2.40 4.63 5.56
CA ASN A 108 -3.27 4.86 4.42
C ASN A 108 -4.68 5.26 4.86
N THR A 109 -5.26 4.62 5.88
CA THR A 109 -6.59 5.00 6.38
C THR A 109 -6.64 6.48 6.76
N VAL A 110 -5.64 6.99 7.45
CA VAL A 110 -5.61 8.39 7.87
C VAL A 110 -5.33 9.31 6.67
N ILE A 111 -4.24 9.05 5.96
CA ILE A 111 -3.72 9.94 4.92
C ILE A 111 -4.64 9.96 3.71
N VAL A 112 -5.06 8.78 3.21
CA VAL A 112 -5.92 8.70 2.02
C VAL A 112 -7.33 9.22 2.33
N THR A 113 -7.85 9.02 3.53
CA THR A 113 -9.13 9.64 3.94
C THR A 113 -9.08 11.15 3.84
N ILE A 114 -7.99 11.78 4.31
CA ILE A 114 -7.80 13.24 4.22
C ILE A 114 -7.73 13.67 2.75
N ILE A 115 -6.99 12.95 1.92
CA ILE A 115 -6.89 13.23 0.48
C ILE A 115 -8.26 13.10 -0.19
N CYS A 116 -9.02 12.03 0.10
CA CYS A 116 -10.35 11.84 -0.46
C CYS A 116 -11.30 12.99 -0.09
N TYR A 117 -11.25 13.42 1.15
CA TYR A 117 -12.10 14.51 1.63
C TYR A 117 -11.77 15.84 0.94
N TYR A 118 -10.49 16.22 0.88
CA TYR A 118 -10.10 17.54 0.35
C TYR A 118 -9.95 17.57 -1.17
N CYS A 119 -9.58 16.48 -1.81
CA CYS A 119 -9.18 16.47 -3.22
C CYS A 119 -10.23 15.87 -4.16
N TYR A 120 -11.00 14.90 -3.67
CA TYR A 120 -11.96 14.16 -4.50
C TYR A 120 -13.42 14.46 -4.15
N THR A 121 -13.70 15.20 -3.08
CA THR A 121 -15.05 15.60 -2.72
C THR A 121 -15.29 17.04 -3.21
N ALA A 122 -16.41 17.25 -3.89
CA ALA A 122 -16.80 18.59 -4.34
C ALA A 122 -16.98 19.53 -3.13
N PRO A 123 -16.62 20.84 -3.24
CA PRO A 123 -16.62 21.78 -2.12
C PRO A 123 -17.99 21.90 -1.42
N ASP A 124 -19.06 21.80 -2.19
CA ASP A 124 -20.45 21.84 -1.71
C ASP A 124 -20.88 20.55 -0.97
N ALA A 125 -20.18 19.43 -1.23
CA ALA A 125 -20.40 18.15 -0.58
C ALA A 125 -19.42 17.87 0.58
N GLN A 126 -18.53 18.78 0.93
CA GLN A 126 -17.55 18.62 2.01
C GLN A 126 -18.19 18.78 3.39
N LEU A 127 -19.03 17.82 3.78
CA LEU A 127 -19.61 17.77 5.11
C LEU A 127 -18.73 16.94 6.06
N PRO A 128 -18.51 17.34 7.33
CA PRO A 128 -17.72 16.56 8.28
C PRO A 128 -18.23 15.13 8.48
N SER A 129 -19.52 14.89 8.24
CA SER A 129 -20.16 13.57 8.32
C SER A 129 -19.67 12.58 7.24
N ILE A 130 -19.02 13.05 6.18
CA ILE A 130 -18.52 12.20 5.09
C ILE A 130 -17.13 11.61 5.40
N ILE A 131 -16.38 12.21 6.33
CA ILE A 131 -15.05 11.73 6.74
C ILE A 131 -15.10 10.30 7.29
N PRO A 132 -16.02 9.94 8.21
CA PRO A 132 -16.12 8.56 8.69
C PRO A 132 -16.45 7.57 7.59
N PHE A 133 -17.23 7.97 6.59
CA PHE A 133 -17.51 7.12 5.42
C PHE A 133 -16.22 6.79 4.65
N TYR A 134 -15.42 7.79 4.31
CA TYR A 134 -14.13 7.55 3.64
C TYR A 134 -13.18 6.74 4.52
N ALA A 135 -13.11 7.03 5.82
CA ALA A 135 -12.25 6.29 6.74
C ALA A 135 -12.60 4.78 6.76
N VAL A 136 -13.90 4.46 6.84
CA VAL A 136 -14.36 3.06 6.84
C VAL A 136 -14.09 2.38 5.50
N THR A 137 -14.39 3.04 4.39
CA THR A 137 -14.21 2.44 3.05
C THR A 137 -12.74 2.21 2.71
N VAL A 138 -11.87 3.18 3.01
CA VAL A 138 -10.41 3.05 2.84
C VAL A 138 -9.87 1.97 3.77
N PHE A 139 -10.28 1.96 5.04
CA PHE A 139 -9.86 0.94 6.01
C PHE A 139 -10.19 -0.48 5.54
N ILE A 140 -11.42 -0.71 5.08
CA ILE A 140 -11.84 -2.03 4.55
C ILE A 140 -11.00 -2.40 3.33
N GLY A 141 -10.79 -1.47 2.40
CA GLY A 141 -9.94 -1.67 1.23
C GLY A 141 -8.50 -2.05 1.59
N GLU A 142 -7.91 -1.36 2.56
CA GLU A 142 -6.56 -1.65 3.05
C GLU A 142 -6.46 -2.98 3.81
N VAL A 143 -7.47 -3.34 4.62
CA VAL A 143 -7.51 -4.64 5.29
C VAL A 143 -7.54 -5.78 4.26
N ILE A 144 -8.28 -5.63 3.18
CA ILE A 144 -8.32 -6.63 2.10
C ILE A 144 -6.98 -6.65 1.35
N SER A 145 -6.51 -5.48 0.88
CA SER A 145 -5.34 -5.36 0.01
C SER A 145 -4.04 -5.66 0.75
N SER A 146 -3.75 -4.92 1.79
CA SER A 146 -2.50 -5.03 2.55
C SER A 146 -2.60 -6.14 3.59
N GLY A 147 -3.71 -6.22 4.33
CA GLY A 147 -3.91 -7.20 5.40
C GLY A 147 -3.99 -8.63 4.85
N VAL A 148 -5.02 -8.95 4.08
CA VAL A 148 -5.28 -10.32 3.62
C VAL A 148 -4.30 -10.71 2.50
N LEU A 149 -4.29 -9.98 1.38
CA LEU A 149 -3.46 -10.33 0.23
C LEU A 149 -1.98 -10.20 0.55
N GLY A 150 -1.57 -9.16 1.31
CA GLY A 150 -0.18 -8.98 1.74
C GLY A 150 0.32 -10.12 2.62
N THR A 151 -0.50 -10.59 3.58
CA THR A 151 -0.12 -11.72 4.45
C THR A 151 -0.04 -13.03 3.67
N VAL A 152 -0.95 -13.26 2.71
CA VAL A 152 -0.89 -14.43 1.82
C VAL A 152 0.38 -14.40 0.97
N LEU A 153 0.71 -13.24 0.40
CA LEU A 153 1.94 -13.04 -0.37
C LEU A 153 3.18 -13.30 0.48
N LEU A 154 3.21 -12.78 1.72
CA LEU A 154 4.33 -12.97 2.64
C LEU A 154 4.52 -14.44 3.00
N LYS A 155 3.46 -15.19 3.30
CA LYS A 155 3.54 -16.61 3.59
C LYS A 155 4.03 -17.43 2.39
N SER A 156 3.62 -17.05 1.19
CA SER A 156 4.06 -17.70 -0.05
C SER A 156 5.54 -17.41 -0.33
N SER A 157 5.97 -16.17 -0.20
CA SER A 157 7.36 -15.76 -0.42
C SER A 157 8.31 -16.27 0.66
N HIS A 158 7.88 -16.37 1.92
CA HIS A 158 8.70 -16.93 3.00
C HIS A 158 9.03 -18.39 2.75
N LYS A 159 8.09 -19.19 2.22
CA LYS A 159 8.35 -20.58 1.81
C LYS A 159 9.38 -20.71 0.68
N LEU A 160 9.39 -19.75 -0.24
CA LEU A 160 10.37 -19.70 -1.33
C LEU A 160 11.75 -19.28 -0.82
N LEU A 161 11.82 -18.27 0.03
CA LEU A 161 13.09 -17.74 0.56
C LEU A 161 13.82 -18.75 1.47
N VAL A 162 13.08 -19.49 2.31
CA VAL A 162 13.65 -20.58 3.14
C VAL A 162 14.19 -21.74 2.27
N ARG A 163 13.77 -21.86 1.01
CA ARG A 163 14.28 -22.87 0.06
C ARG A 163 15.60 -22.44 -0.62
N PHE A 164 15.96 -21.16 -0.55
CA PHE A 164 17.14 -20.58 -1.20
C PHE A 164 18.22 -20.10 -0.21
N THR A 165 17.99 -20.25 1.09
CA THR A 165 18.99 -20.15 2.17
C THR A 165 19.36 -21.53 2.68
#